data_1d3130d48491c0d7ce0cd3285adcaf27
#
_entry.id   1d3130d48491c0d7ce0cd3285adcaf27
#
_cell.length_a   1.000
_cell.length_b   1.000
_cell.length_c   1.000
_cell.angle_alpha   90.00
_cell.angle_beta   90.00
_cell.angle_gamma   90.00
#
_symmetry.space_group_name_H-M   'P 1'
#
loop_
_entity.id
_entity.type
_entity.pdbx_description
1 polymer ?
#
loop_
_entity_poly.entity_id
_entity_poly.type
_entity_poly.pdbx_seq_one_letter_code
_entity_poly.pdbx_strand_id
1 'polypeptide(L)'
;MVSERAHMVEFSLLTGLAIGPTVGLFATLAMDLVMARLPEGETPPKVAASVLTGESVDTAPARLATWIHYVAGAGSGLLFVGIAAVLGTALGGSVATLTAASVVQLTLMVGFFAFVPLPRATGVPRGRRARVRRAWAIEATAYVLVAAFVVAAVGRVI
;
A
#
# COMPACT_ATOMS: atom_id res chain seq x y z
N MET A 1 36.61 -5.96 0.17
CA MET A 1 35.40 -6.78 -0.13
C MET A 1 34.29 -6.64 0.91
N VAL A 2 34.53 -6.77 2.21
CA VAL A 2 33.48 -6.60 3.27
C VAL A 2 33.05 -5.13 3.38
N SER A 3 33.99 -4.19 3.33
CA SER A 3 33.72 -2.73 3.41
C SER A 3 32.86 -2.23 2.23
N GLU A 4 33.15 -2.70 1.02
CA GLU A 4 32.43 -2.28 -0.20
C GLU A 4 30.97 -2.77 -0.24
N ARG A 5 30.72 -3.98 0.28
CA ARG A 5 29.37 -4.51 0.45
C ARG A 5 28.58 -3.75 1.52
N ALA A 6 29.24 -3.33 2.61
CA ALA A 6 28.60 -2.52 3.65
C ALA A 6 28.15 -1.16 3.11
N HIS A 7 28.99 -0.46 2.35
CA HIS A 7 28.63 0.82 1.72
C HIS A 7 27.53 0.69 0.66
N MET A 8 27.50 -0.40 -0.13
CA MET A 8 26.41 -0.64 -1.09
C MET A 8 25.07 -0.92 -0.39
N VAL A 9 25.08 -1.63 0.74
CA VAL A 9 23.86 -1.90 1.52
C VAL A 9 23.34 -0.63 2.18
N GLU A 10 24.20 0.21 2.76
CA GLU A 10 23.80 1.49 3.35
C GLU A 10 23.23 2.46 2.30
N PHE A 11 23.88 2.59 1.15
CA PHE A 11 23.38 3.42 0.05
C PHE A 11 22.04 2.92 -0.49
N SER A 12 21.83 1.62 -0.60
CA SER A 12 20.56 1.03 -1.05
C SER A 12 19.43 1.22 -0.04
N LEU A 13 19.70 1.17 1.28
CA LEU A 13 18.71 1.42 2.31
C LEU A 13 18.29 2.90 2.35
N LEU A 14 19.24 3.83 2.33
CA LEU A 14 18.98 5.27 2.33
C LEU A 14 18.20 5.68 1.07
N THR A 15 18.59 5.16 -0.09
CA THR A 15 17.88 5.38 -1.35
C THR A 15 16.47 4.81 -1.29
N GLY A 16 16.31 3.61 -0.74
CA GLY A 16 15.00 2.98 -0.54
C GLY A 16 14.09 3.78 0.39
N LEU A 17 14.64 4.32 1.50
CA LEU A 17 13.90 5.18 2.43
C LEU A 17 13.44 6.49 1.79
N ALA A 18 14.25 7.07 0.90
CA ALA A 18 13.89 8.28 0.18
C ALA A 18 12.88 8.04 -0.95
N ILE A 19 12.99 6.91 -1.67
CA ILE A 19 12.14 6.58 -2.81
C ILE A 19 10.81 5.97 -2.37
N GLY A 20 10.78 5.20 -1.29
CA GLY A 20 9.60 4.46 -0.85
C GLY A 20 8.33 5.30 -0.73
N PRO A 21 8.34 6.43 0.00
CA PRO A 21 7.16 7.31 0.10
C PRO A 21 6.70 7.86 -1.25
N THR A 22 7.64 8.20 -2.14
CA THR A 22 7.34 8.68 -3.49
C THR A 22 6.66 7.60 -4.33
N VAL A 23 7.19 6.37 -4.31
CA VAL A 23 6.56 5.19 -4.94
C VAL A 23 5.14 5.01 -4.41
N GLY A 24 4.98 5.10 -3.09
CA GLY A 24 3.68 4.97 -2.44
C GLY A 24 2.68 6.03 -2.87
N LEU A 25 3.10 7.29 -2.97
CA LEU A 25 2.24 8.38 -3.44
C LEU A 25 1.80 8.18 -4.90
N PHE A 26 2.71 7.80 -5.80
CA PHE A 26 2.35 7.49 -7.19
C PHE A 26 1.38 6.32 -7.28
N ALA A 27 1.61 5.27 -6.50
CA ALA A 27 0.71 4.12 -6.44
C ALA A 27 -0.67 4.50 -5.87
N THR A 28 -0.73 5.40 -4.88
CA THR A 28 -1.98 5.94 -4.31
C THR A 28 -2.76 6.74 -5.35
N LEU A 29 -2.11 7.60 -6.13
CA LEU A 29 -2.78 8.33 -7.22
C LEU A 29 -3.38 7.39 -8.28
N ALA A 30 -2.68 6.31 -8.62
CA ALA A 30 -3.24 5.29 -9.52
C ALA A 30 -4.41 4.53 -8.89
N MET A 31 -4.33 4.24 -7.58
CA MET A 31 -5.42 3.67 -6.80
C MET A 31 -6.67 4.57 -6.81
N ASP A 32 -6.52 5.91 -6.70
CA ASP A 32 -7.62 6.87 -6.76
C ASP A 32 -8.39 6.77 -8.08
N LEU A 33 -7.71 6.54 -9.20
CA LEU A 33 -8.35 6.34 -10.50
C LEU A 33 -9.24 5.09 -10.53
N VAL A 34 -8.87 4.06 -9.80
CA VAL A 34 -9.67 2.83 -9.65
C VAL A 34 -10.81 3.06 -8.67
N MET A 35 -10.55 3.71 -7.53
CA MET A 35 -11.55 4.06 -6.52
C MET A 35 -12.73 4.84 -7.14
N ALA A 36 -12.44 5.82 -7.99
CA ALA A 36 -13.46 6.62 -8.67
C ALA A 36 -14.41 5.80 -9.57
N ARG A 37 -14.07 4.55 -9.90
CA ARG A 37 -14.86 3.66 -10.76
C ARG A 37 -15.60 2.55 -10.02
N LEU A 38 -15.37 2.42 -8.71
CA LEU A 38 -15.96 1.37 -7.90
C LEU A 38 -17.11 1.92 -7.03
N PRO A 39 -18.24 1.20 -6.90
CA PRO A 39 -19.35 1.66 -6.06
C PRO A 39 -19.01 1.88 -4.59
N GLU A 40 -18.01 1.15 -4.07
CA GLU A 40 -17.53 1.27 -2.69
C GLU A 40 -16.08 1.80 -2.63
N GLY A 41 -15.56 2.39 -3.71
CA GLY A 41 -14.16 2.78 -3.79
C GLY A 41 -13.75 3.85 -2.78
N GLU A 42 -14.62 4.79 -2.44
CA GLU A 42 -14.35 5.79 -1.40
C GLU A 42 -14.56 5.28 0.03
N THR A 43 -15.09 4.07 0.18
CA THR A 43 -15.44 3.53 1.49
C THR A 43 -14.22 3.11 2.32
N PRO A 44 -13.16 2.48 1.79
CA PRO A 44 -12.03 2.04 2.58
C PRO A 44 -11.32 3.16 3.36
N PRO A 45 -11.01 4.34 2.81
CA PRO A 45 -10.46 5.44 3.60
C PRO A 45 -11.41 5.92 4.70
N LYS A 46 -12.73 5.95 4.43
CA LYS A 46 -13.76 6.30 5.42
C LYS A 46 -13.86 5.26 6.54
N VAL A 47 -13.63 3.98 6.25
CA VAL A 47 -13.51 2.93 7.27
C VAL A 47 -12.40 3.25 8.26
N ALA A 48 -11.23 3.66 7.79
CA ALA A 48 -10.12 4.03 8.65
C ALA A 48 -10.43 5.28 9.49
N ALA A 49 -11.05 6.30 8.90
CA ALA A 49 -11.50 7.49 9.61
C ALA A 49 -12.57 7.16 10.67
N SER A 50 -13.53 6.29 10.34
CA SER A 50 -14.57 5.78 11.28
C SER A 50 -13.96 5.12 12.51
N VAL A 51 -12.93 4.29 12.33
CA VAL A 51 -12.23 3.63 13.44
C VAL A 51 -11.56 4.62 14.37
N LEU A 52 -10.99 5.71 13.81
CA LEU A 52 -10.30 6.73 14.61
C LEU A 52 -11.25 7.68 15.33
N THR A 53 -12.41 7.98 14.75
CA THR A 53 -13.36 8.96 15.31
C THR A 53 -14.50 8.31 16.08
N GLY A 54 -14.77 7.03 15.85
CA GLY A 54 -15.97 6.35 16.37
C GLY A 54 -17.26 6.67 15.59
N GLU A 55 -17.20 7.57 14.60
CA GLU A 55 -18.34 7.93 13.77
C GLU A 55 -18.69 6.81 12.77
N SER A 56 -19.93 6.84 12.25
CA SER A 56 -20.31 5.93 11.16
C SER A 56 -19.47 6.18 9.91
N VAL A 57 -19.17 5.13 9.15
CA VAL A 57 -18.43 5.25 7.87
C VAL A 57 -19.05 6.28 6.93
N ASP A 58 -20.39 6.40 6.93
CA ASP A 58 -21.09 7.33 6.04
C ASP A 58 -20.98 8.80 6.49
N THR A 59 -20.70 9.04 7.79
CA THR A 59 -20.54 10.38 8.37
C THR A 59 -19.09 10.71 8.74
N ALA A 60 -18.19 9.74 8.63
CA ALA A 60 -16.78 9.92 8.97
C ALA A 60 -16.15 11.09 8.17
N PRO A 61 -15.30 11.92 8.80
CA PRO A 61 -14.78 13.14 8.20
C PRO A 61 -13.98 12.85 6.92
N ALA A 62 -14.43 13.34 5.78
CA ALA A 62 -13.82 13.09 4.48
C ALA A 62 -12.35 13.57 4.42
N ARG A 63 -12.04 14.72 5.01
CA ARG A 63 -10.66 15.23 5.07
C ARG A 63 -9.73 14.29 5.82
N LEU A 64 -10.19 13.73 6.94
CA LEU A 64 -9.40 12.75 7.71
C LEU A 64 -9.21 11.47 6.90
N ALA A 65 -10.25 10.98 6.24
CA ALA A 65 -10.17 9.83 5.34
C ALA A 65 -9.12 10.03 4.23
N THR A 66 -9.12 11.20 3.60
CA THR A 66 -8.12 11.56 2.57
C THR A 66 -6.70 11.58 3.16
N TRP A 67 -6.50 12.24 4.31
CA TRP A 67 -5.18 12.27 4.95
C TRP A 67 -4.67 10.88 5.29
N ILE A 68 -5.50 10.04 5.90
CA ILE A 68 -5.13 8.66 6.23
C ILE A 68 -4.76 7.88 4.97
N HIS A 69 -5.54 8.05 3.90
CA HIS A 69 -5.31 7.38 2.63
C HIS A 69 -3.91 7.68 2.06
N TYR A 70 -3.54 8.95 1.96
CA TYR A 70 -2.22 9.34 1.42
C TYR A 70 -1.06 9.03 2.36
N VAL A 71 -1.23 9.20 3.68
CA VAL A 71 -0.19 8.84 4.66
C VAL A 71 0.03 7.32 4.68
N ALA A 72 -1.05 6.54 4.69
CA ALA A 72 -0.96 5.09 4.60
C ALA A 72 -0.37 4.63 3.27
N GLY A 73 -0.74 5.29 2.17
CA GLY A 73 -0.17 5.02 0.86
C GLY A 73 1.34 5.27 0.80
N ALA A 74 1.81 6.41 1.28
CA ALA A 74 3.25 6.71 1.37
C ALA A 74 3.99 5.69 2.26
N GLY A 75 3.44 5.36 3.42
CA GLY A 75 3.99 4.35 4.34
C GLY A 75 4.01 2.94 3.72
N SER A 76 2.97 2.59 2.97
CA SER A 76 2.90 1.32 2.23
C SER A 76 3.94 1.22 1.11
N GLY A 77 4.29 2.34 0.46
CA GLY A 77 5.37 2.38 -0.52
C GLY A 77 6.74 2.15 0.11
N LEU A 78 6.96 2.75 1.29
CA LEU A 78 8.17 2.48 2.08
C LEU A 78 8.25 1.00 2.48
N LEU A 79 7.14 0.43 2.95
CA LEU A 79 7.06 -0.99 3.29
C LEU A 79 7.34 -1.88 2.08
N PHE A 80 6.78 -1.56 0.89
CA PHE A 80 7.02 -2.29 -0.35
C PHE A 80 8.49 -2.34 -0.72
N VAL A 81 9.18 -1.19 -0.70
CA VAL A 81 10.61 -1.11 -0.97
C VAL A 81 11.42 -1.92 0.05
N GLY A 82 11.05 -1.85 1.35
CA GLY A 82 11.68 -2.63 2.40
C GLY A 82 11.51 -4.15 2.19
N ILE A 83 10.30 -4.60 1.85
CA ILE A 83 10.03 -6.02 1.51
C ILE A 83 10.86 -6.45 0.29
N ALA A 84 10.88 -5.63 -0.77
CA ALA A 84 11.65 -5.92 -1.96
C ALA A 84 13.17 -6.00 -1.67
N ALA A 85 13.70 -5.11 -0.83
CA ALA A 85 15.09 -5.15 -0.40
C ALA A 85 15.43 -6.44 0.35
N VAL A 86 14.60 -6.83 1.32
CA VAL A 86 14.80 -8.08 2.10
C VAL A 86 14.73 -9.31 1.19
N LEU A 87 13.69 -9.41 0.34
CA LEU A 87 13.57 -10.54 -0.58
C LEU A 87 14.66 -10.57 -1.64
N GLY A 88 15.17 -9.40 -2.04
CA GLY A 88 16.26 -9.27 -3.01
C GLY A 88 17.56 -9.91 -2.53
N THR A 89 17.81 -9.97 -1.21
CA THR A 89 18.99 -10.65 -0.66
C THR A 89 18.97 -12.16 -0.90
N ALA A 90 17.77 -12.74 -0.98
CA ALA A 90 17.59 -14.18 -1.17
C ALA A 90 17.31 -14.57 -2.65
N LEU A 91 16.58 -13.73 -3.37
CA LEU A 91 16.09 -14.04 -4.73
C LEU A 91 16.89 -13.34 -5.85
N GLY A 92 17.82 -12.44 -5.47
CA GLY A 92 18.51 -11.56 -6.41
C GLY A 92 17.60 -10.44 -6.92
N GLY A 93 18.19 -9.36 -7.47
CA GLY A 93 17.44 -8.20 -7.99
C GLY A 93 16.69 -8.50 -9.29
N SER A 94 15.67 -9.34 -9.25
CA SER A 94 14.99 -9.89 -10.42
C SER A 94 13.48 -9.64 -10.40
N VAL A 95 12.81 -9.96 -11.51
CA VAL A 95 11.35 -9.98 -11.60
C VAL A 95 10.74 -10.87 -10.51
N ALA A 96 11.42 -11.98 -10.13
CA ALA A 96 10.97 -12.85 -9.05
C ALA A 96 10.86 -12.12 -7.70
N THR A 97 11.84 -11.27 -7.38
CA THR A 97 11.82 -10.43 -6.16
C THR A 97 10.63 -9.48 -6.15
N LEU A 98 10.40 -8.75 -7.24
CA LEU A 98 9.26 -7.81 -7.33
C LEU A 98 7.92 -8.55 -7.28
N THR A 99 7.83 -9.71 -7.93
CA THR A 99 6.61 -10.54 -7.87
C THR A 99 6.34 -11.03 -6.45
N ALA A 100 7.35 -11.56 -5.77
CA ALA A 100 7.23 -12.02 -4.39
C ALA A 100 6.87 -10.85 -3.44
N ALA A 101 7.53 -9.71 -3.57
CA ALA A 101 7.22 -8.49 -2.80
C ALA A 101 5.78 -8.03 -3.03
N SER A 102 5.31 -8.07 -4.28
CA SER A 102 3.94 -7.72 -4.64
C SER A 102 2.91 -8.65 -3.98
N VAL A 103 3.16 -9.96 -3.99
CA VAL A 103 2.27 -10.93 -3.35
C VAL A 103 2.23 -10.72 -1.84
N VAL A 104 3.38 -10.52 -1.20
CA VAL A 104 3.47 -10.27 0.25
C VAL A 104 2.74 -8.97 0.61
N GLN A 105 3.03 -7.88 -0.09
CA GLN A 105 2.41 -6.57 0.15
C GLN A 105 0.89 -6.62 -0.04
N LEU A 106 0.41 -7.21 -1.12
CA LEU A 106 -1.02 -7.34 -1.39
C LEU A 106 -1.72 -8.15 -0.28
N THR A 107 -1.11 -9.26 0.14
CA THR A 107 -1.62 -10.09 1.22
C THR A 107 -1.72 -9.31 2.54
N LEU A 108 -0.68 -8.53 2.85
CA LEU A 108 -0.66 -7.67 4.04
C LEU A 108 -1.73 -6.58 3.98
N MET A 109 -1.86 -5.87 2.84
CA MET A 109 -2.86 -4.81 2.68
C MET A 109 -4.28 -5.35 2.79
N VAL A 110 -4.60 -6.42 2.06
CA VAL A 110 -5.95 -7.01 2.07
C VAL A 110 -6.26 -7.65 3.42
N GLY A 111 -5.31 -8.40 3.99
CA GLY A 111 -5.46 -9.05 5.29
C GLY A 111 -5.62 -8.02 6.41
N PHE A 112 -4.72 -7.04 6.48
CA PHE A 112 -4.80 -5.98 7.50
C PHE A 112 -6.17 -5.28 7.46
N PHE A 113 -6.61 -4.85 6.28
CA PHE A 113 -7.89 -4.16 6.15
C PHE A 113 -9.07 -5.04 6.55
N ALA A 114 -9.08 -6.29 6.13
CA ALA A 114 -10.18 -7.23 6.39
C ALA A 114 -10.30 -7.60 7.88
N PHE A 115 -9.18 -7.68 8.59
CA PHE A 115 -9.15 -8.16 9.98
C PHE A 115 -8.99 -7.04 11.02
N VAL A 116 -8.49 -5.86 10.63
CA VAL A 116 -8.21 -4.79 11.58
C VAL A 116 -9.21 -3.65 11.48
N PRO A 117 -9.23 -2.77 10.47
CA PRO A 117 -10.15 -1.63 10.47
C PRO A 117 -11.59 -2.02 10.12
N LEU A 118 -11.83 -2.85 9.11
CA LEU A 118 -13.18 -3.14 8.64
C LEU A 118 -14.11 -3.76 9.72
N PRO A 119 -13.67 -4.69 10.57
CA PRO A 119 -14.52 -5.20 11.65
C PRO A 119 -14.80 -4.18 12.75
N ARG A 120 -13.92 -3.20 12.95
CA ARG A 120 -14.00 -2.16 13.98
C ARG A 120 -14.80 -0.94 13.55
N ALA A 121 -14.99 -0.76 12.23
CA ALA A 121 -15.74 0.37 11.70
C ALA A 121 -17.23 0.29 12.07
N THR A 122 -17.79 1.43 12.44
CA THR A 122 -19.22 1.56 12.73
C THR A 122 -20.01 1.87 11.46
N GLY A 123 -21.29 1.48 11.42
CA GLY A 123 -22.17 1.80 10.28
C GLY A 123 -21.97 0.93 9.03
N VAL A 124 -21.17 -0.14 9.07
CA VAL A 124 -21.00 -1.07 7.94
C VAL A 124 -21.81 -2.35 8.18
N PRO A 125 -23.02 -2.50 7.60
CA PRO A 125 -23.81 -3.71 7.70
C PRO A 125 -23.07 -4.94 7.15
N ARG A 126 -23.37 -6.13 7.68
CA ARG A 126 -22.70 -7.38 7.26
C ARG A 126 -22.73 -7.59 5.75
N GLY A 127 -23.86 -7.34 5.09
CA GLY A 127 -24.00 -7.49 3.64
C GLY A 127 -23.16 -6.49 2.82
N ARG A 128 -22.83 -5.31 3.37
CA ARG A 128 -21.97 -4.31 2.71
C ARG A 128 -20.49 -4.64 2.86
N ARG A 129 -20.08 -5.30 3.96
CA ARG A 129 -18.66 -5.62 4.24
C ARG A 129 -17.98 -6.40 3.12
N ALA A 130 -18.69 -7.33 2.50
CA ALA A 130 -18.15 -8.11 1.39
C ALA A 130 -17.85 -7.25 0.16
N ARG A 131 -18.73 -6.28 -0.16
CA ARG A 131 -18.51 -5.32 -1.26
C ARG A 131 -17.33 -4.39 -0.98
N VAL A 132 -17.26 -3.84 0.23
CA VAL A 132 -16.16 -2.96 0.67
C VAL A 132 -14.82 -3.71 0.61
N ARG A 133 -14.77 -4.95 1.11
CA ARG A 133 -13.57 -5.78 1.05
C ARG A 133 -13.14 -6.09 -0.38
N ARG A 134 -14.10 -6.35 -1.29
CA ARG A 134 -13.81 -6.57 -2.71
C ARG A 134 -13.27 -5.32 -3.38
N ALA A 135 -13.89 -4.15 -3.13
CA ALA A 135 -13.40 -2.87 -3.64
C ALA A 135 -11.95 -2.64 -3.18
N TRP A 136 -11.69 -2.77 -1.88
CA TRP A 136 -10.35 -2.66 -1.32
C TRP A 136 -9.34 -3.61 -1.96
N ALA A 137 -9.70 -4.87 -2.20
CA ALA A 137 -8.78 -5.83 -2.82
C ALA A 137 -8.41 -5.42 -4.26
N ILE A 138 -9.36 -4.88 -5.03
CA ILE A 138 -9.11 -4.36 -6.39
C ILE A 138 -8.20 -3.13 -6.33
N GLU A 139 -8.48 -2.20 -5.44
CA GLU A 139 -7.70 -0.98 -5.21
C GLU A 139 -6.26 -1.31 -4.76
N ALA A 140 -6.11 -2.20 -3.79
CA ALA A 140 -4.81 -2.66 -3.32
C ALA A 140 -4.00 -3.36 -4.43
N THR A 141 -4.69 -4.10 -5.32
CA THR A 141 -4.04 -4.71 -6.49
C THR A 141 -3.50 -3.64 -7.43
N ALA A 142 -4.28 -2.61 -7.75
CA ALA A 142 -3.84 -1.50 -8.59
C ALA A 142 -2.63 -0.78 -7.97
N TYR A 143 -2.70 -0.50 -6.66
CA TYR A 143 -1.61 0.08 -5.90
C TYR A 143 -0.31 -0.73 -6.04
N VAL A 144 -0.36 -2.03 -5.75
CA VAL A 144 0.82 -2.90 -5.75
C VAL A 144 1.43 -3.04 -7.15
N LEU A 145 0.59 -3.13 -8.19
CA LEU A 145 1.08 -3.20 -9.58
C LEU A 145 1.84 -1.94 -9.97
N VAL A 146 1.31 -0.76 -9.62
CA VAL A 146 1.99 0.50 -9.92
C VAL A 146 3.25 0.68 -9.07
N ALA A 147 3.22 0.31 -7.78
CA ALA A 147 4.42 0.35 -6.94
C ALA A 147 5.53 -0.53 -7.51
N ALA A 148 5.22 -1.76 -7.92
CA ALA A 148 6.18 -2.66 -8.55
C ALA A 148 6.74 -2.10 -9.87
N PHE A 149 5.87 -1.52 -10.70
CA PHE A 149 6.27 -0.89 -11.96
C PHE A 149 7.24 0.30 -11.71
N VAL A 150 6.90 1.18 -10.77
CA VAL A 150 7.74 2.35 -10.45
C VAL A 150 9.10 1.90 -9.91
N VAL A 151 9.13 0.93 -8.99
CA VAL A 151 10.40 0.38 -8.48
C VAL A 151 11.23 -0.26 -9.58
N ALA A 152 10.59 -1.02 -10.50
CA ALA A 152 11.29 -1.61 -11.65
C ALA A 152 11.83 -0.55 -12.61
N ALA A 153 11.11 0.54 -12.83
CA ALA A 153 11.55 1.65 -13.68
C ALA A 153 12.72 2.40 -13.07
N VAL A 154 12.65 2.74 -11.77
CA VAL A 154 13.73 3.42 -11.05
C VAL A 154 14.99 2.56 -10.99
N GLY A 155 14.87 1.26 -10.69
CA GLY A 155 16.00 0.33 -10.62
C GLY A 155 16.73 0.09 -11.96
N ARG A 156 16.19 0.59 -13.08
CA ARG A 156 16.86 0.57 -14.39
C ARG A 156 17.67 1.85 -14.68
N VAL A 157 17.42 2.89 -13.90
CA VAL A 157 18.00 4.23 -14.12
C VAL A 157 19.16 4.48 -13.16
N ILE A 158 19.18 3.78 -12.03
CA ILE A 158 20.21 3.85 -10.98
C ILE A 158 21.13 2.63 -11.08
#